data_6b1df1812efdd23b6bd7aab509e35532
#
_entry.id   6b1df1812efdd23b6bd7aab509e35532
#
_cell.length_a   1.000
_cell.length_b   1.000
_cell.length_c   1.000
_cell.angle_alpha   90.00
_cell.angle_beta   90.00
_cell.angle_gamma   90.00
#
_symmetry.space_group_name_H-M   'P 1'
#
loop_
_entity.id
_entity.type
_entity.pdbx_description
1 polymer ?
#
loop_
_entity_poly.entity_id
_entity_poly.type
_entity_poly.pdbx_seq_one_letter_code
_entity_poly.pdbx_strand_id
1 'polypeptide(L)'
;MKVFDSIIFFNELDLLEMRLNILNDVVDYFVVTESPFTVSGNEKPLYYAENKDRFGKFNDKIIHHVTEEIPNDFSHMLEKTKFHAAYKENDPNGTPLIDVPIRFQRAVYNRNNSMFGIEKGNPRPEDII
;
A
#
# COMPACT_ATOMS: atom_id res chain seq x y z
N MET A 1 -6.02 -20.84 -8.09
CA MET A 1 -5.05 -19.92 -7.48
C MET A 1 -5.13 -18.58 -8.17
N LYS A 2 -5.29 -17.52 -7.40
CA LYS A 2 -5.29 -16.15 -7.92
C LYS A 2 -3.94 -15.49 -7.63
N VAL A 3 -3.55 -14.56 -8.47
CA VAL A 3 -2.35 -13.74 -8.29
C VAL A 3 -2.77 -12.30 -8.06
N PHE A 4 -2.38 -11.75 -6.92
CA PHE A 4 -2.62 -10.36 -6.54
C PHE A 4 -1.32 -9.57 -6.63
N ASP A 5 -1.34 -8.42 -7.27
CA ASP A 5 -0.25 -7.47 -7.25
C ASP A 5 -0.67 -6.26 -6.41
N SER A 6 -0.07 -6.10 -5.25
CA SER A 6 -0.40 -5.03 -4.31
C SER A 6 0.56 -3.86 -4.47
N ILE A 7 0.00 -2.69 -4.75
CA ILE A 7 0.74 -1.48 -5.10
C ILE A 7 0.37 -0.38 -4.12
N ILE A 8 1.36 0.16 -3.43
CA ILE A 8 1.21 1.39 -2.66
C ILE A 8 1.52 2.54 -3.63
N PHE A 9 0.49 3.28 -3.99
CA PHE A 9 0.56 4.27 -5.05
C PHE A 9 0.64 5.69 -4.48
N PHE A 10 1.53 6.48 -5.02
CA PHE A 10 1.66 7.91 -4.69
C PHE A 10 1.25 8.78 -5.87
N ASN A 11 2.13 8.96 -6.85
CA ASN A 11 1.88 9.79 -8.03
C ASN A 11 2.51 9.23 -9.34
N GLU A 12 3.01 8.01 -9.31
CA GLU A 12 3.80 7.41 -10.39
C GLU A 12 2.91 6.83 -11.49
N LEU A 13 2.11 7.69 -12.15
CA LEU A 13 1.13 7.27 -13.15
C LEU A 13 1.75 6.50 -14.31
N ASP A 14 2.90 6.95 -14.83
CA ASP A 14 3.56 6.27 -15.94
C ASP A 14 4.12 4.91 -15.53
N LEU A 15 4.70 4.81 -14.34
CA LEU A 15 5.19 3.55 -13.79
C LEU A 15 4.05 2.57 -13.52
N LEU A 16 2.92 3.05 -13.02
CA LEU A 16 1.73 2.24 -12.82
C LEU A 16 1.25 1.65 -14.14
N GLU A 17 1.13 2.49 -15.18
CA GLU A 17 0.71 2.02 -16.50
C GLU A 17 1.65 0.97 -17.07
N MET A 18 2.96 1.18 -16.96
CA MET A 18 3.96 0.19 -17.37
C MET A 18 3.78 -1.12 -16.61
N ARG A 19 3.64 -1.07 -15.29
CA ARG A 19 3.45 -2.25 -14.45
C ARG A 19 2.21 -3.03 -14.83
N LEU A 20 1.08 -2.35 -15.01
CA LEU A 20 -0.17 -2.96 -15.44
C LEU A 20 -0.03 -3.69 -16.77
N ASN A 21 0.63 -3.06 -17.75
CA ASN A 21 0.86 -3.66 -19.07
C ASN A 21 1.77 -4.89 -19.01
N ILE A 22 2.85 -4.82 -18.24
CA ILE A 22 3.82 -5.92 -18.14
C ILE A 22 3.20 -7.14 -17.43
N LEU A 23 2.42 -6.91 -16.37
CA LEU A 23 1.93 -7.98 -15.50
C LEU A 23 0.52 -8.46 -15.84
N ASN A 24 -0.15 -7.82 -16.79
CA ASN A 24 -1.56 -8.10 -17.08
C ASN A 24 -1.88 -9.57 -17.34
N ASP A 25 -0.98 -10.29 -18.01
CA ASP A 25 -1.23 -11.69 -18.39
C ASP A 25 -1.09 -12.68 -17.23
N VAL A 26 -0.39 -12.29 -16.16
CA VAL A 26 -0.10 -13.18 -15.04
C VAL A 26 -0.82 -12.79 -13.75
N VAL A 27 -1.33 -11.57 -13.64
CA VAL A 27 -2.00 -11.05 -12.45
C VAL A 27 -3.52 -11.09 -12.64
N ASP A 28 -4.23 -11.60 -11.65
CA ASP A 28 -5.69 -11.60 -11.63
C ASP A 28 -6.25 -10.29 -11.09
N TYR A 29 -5.64 -9.75 -10.04
CA TYR A 29 -6.05 -8.49 -9.42
C TYR A 29 -4.87 -7.59 -9.10
N PHE A 30 -4.97 -6.34 -9.52
CA PHE A 30 -4.09 -5.26 -9.09
C PHE A 30 -4.76 -4.47 -7.97
N VAL A 31 -4.18 -4.47 -6.79
CA VAL A 31 -4.69 -3.70 -5.66
C VAL A 31 -3.91 -2.39 -5.58
N VAL A 32 -4.56 -1.30 -5.97
CA VAL A 32 -3.97 0.04 -5.92
C VAL A 32 -4.44 0.73 -4.65
N THR A 33 -3.53 0.91 -3.72
CA THR A 33 -3.80 1.59 -2.45
C THR A 33 -3.18 2.98 -2.48
N GLU A 34 -3.97 4.00 -2.25
CA GLU A 34 -3.49 5.37 -2.13
C GLU A 34 -4.05 6.07 -0.90
N SER A 35 -3.34 7.09 -0.46
CA SER A 35 -3.68 7.88 0.70
C SER A 35 -3.88 9.35 0.32
N PRO A 36 -4.82 10.07 0.96
CA PRO A 36 -4.95 11.50 0.78
C PRO A 36 -3.86 12.30 1.52
N PHE A 37 -2.91 11.61 2.15
CA PHE A 37 -1.80 12.22 2.88
C PHE A 37 -0.46 11.65 2.46
N THR A 38 0.57 12.49 2.46
CA THR A 38 1.96 12.04 2.32
C THR A 38 2.45 11.43 3.62
N VAL A 39 3.57 10.71 3.57
CA VAL A 39 4.22 10.18 4.80
C VAL A 39 4.68 11.29 5.73
N SER A 40 4.88 12.51 5.22
CA SER A 40 5.18 13.69 6.02
C SER A 40 3.94 14.29 6.70
N GLY A 41 2.74 13.79 6.38
CA GLY A 41 1.48 14.24 6.96
C GLY A 41 0.81 15.39 6.21
N ASN A 42 1.31 15.77 5.05
CA ASN A 42 0.71 16.80 4.21
C ASN A 42 -0.42 16.22 3.37
N GLU A 43 -1.46 17.01 3.13
CA GLU A 43 -2.51 16.62 2.20
C GLU A 43 -1.96 16.48 0.77
N LYS A 44 -2.51 15.53 0.03
CA LYS A 44 -2.20 15.34 -1.38
C LYS A 44 -3.44 14.88 -2.15
N PRO A 45 -3.51 15.15 -3.46
CA PRO A 45 -4.58 14.61 -4.29
C PRO A 45 -4.53 13.08 -4.35
N LEU A 46 -5.67 12.47 -4.62
CA LEU A 46 -5.78 11.06 -4.93
C LEU A 46 -5.49 10.89 -6.44
N TYR A 47 -4.23 10.81 -6.79
CA TYR A 47 -3.78 10.82 -8.19
C TYR A 47 -4.32 9.68 -9.02
N TYR A 48 -4.49 8.49 -8.45
CA TYR A 48 -5.12 7.39 -9.16
C TYR A 48 -6.61 7.69 -9.41
N ALA A 49 -7.33 8.12 -8.38
CA ALA A 49 -8.75 8.44 -8.51
C ALA A 49 -9.01 9.53 -9.57
N GLU A 50 -8.17 10.57 -9.59
CA GLU A 50 -8.26 11.67 -10.57
C GLU A 50 -7.92 11.24 -11.99
N ASN A 51 -7.13 10.18 -12.17
CA ASN A 51 -6.66 9.70 -13.48
C ASN A 51 -7.20 8.31 -13.81
N LYS A 52 -8.28 7.89 -13.17
CA LYS A 52 -8.85 6.55 -13.30
C LYS A 52 -9.17 6.16 -14.75
N ASP A 53 -9.64 7.11 -15.55
CA ASP A 53 -10.00 6.90 -16.95
C ASP A 53 -8.80 6.45 -17.80
N ARG A 54 -7.60 6.88 -17.45
CA ARG A 54 -6.35 6.46 -18.10
C ARG A 54 -6.14 4.94 -18.03
N PHE A 55 -6.66 4.31 -16.98
CA PHE A 55 -6.47 2.88 -16.69
C PHE A 55 -7.72 2.05 -16.99
N GLY A 56 -8.66 2.58 -17.76
CA GLY A 56 -9.94 1.90 -18.09
C GLY A 56 -9.78 0.52 -18.70
N LYS A 57 -8.69 0.28 -19.47
CA LYS A 57 -8.34 -1.02 -20.04
C LYS A 57 -8.18 -2.12 -18.99
N PHE A 58 -7.80 -1.76 -17.77
CA PHE A 58 -7.53 -2.68 -16.66
C PHE A 58 -8.62 -2.66 -15.60
N ASN A 59 -9.71 -1.95 -15.84
CA ASN A 59 -10.75 -1.69 -14.85
C ASN A 59 -11.31 -2.95 -14.18
N ASP A 60 -11.44 -4.04 -14.93
CA ASP A 60 -11.97 -5.31 -14.41
C ASP A 60 -11.01 -6.01 -13.43
N LYS A 61 -9.74 -5.64 -13.45
CA LYS A 61 -8.70 -6.24 -12.62
C LYS A 61 -8.24 -5.31 -11.47
N ILE A 62 -8.56 -4.03 -11.51
CA ILE A 62 -8.10 -3.08 -10.50
C ILE A 62 -9.06 -3.01 -9.34
N ILE A 63 -8.53 -3.23 -8.14
CA ILE A 63 -9.17 -2.95 -6.87
C ILE A 63 -8.53 -1.69 -6.31
N HIS A 64 -9.29 -0.61 -6.26
CA HIS A 64 -8.82 0.67 -5.71
C HIS A 64 -9.21 0.77 -4.24
N HIS A 65 -8.23 0.97 -3.38
CA HIS A 65 -8.42 1.18 -1.95
C HIS A 65 -7.83 2.52 -1.53
N VAL A 66 -8.62 3.32 -0.83
CA VAL A 66 -8.18 4.60 -0.26
C VAL A 66 -8.00 4.44 1.24
N THR A 67 -6.82 4.79 1.74
CA THR A 67 -6.56 4.89 3.18
C THR A 67 -7.23 6.15 3.70
N GLU A 68 -8.35 6.02 4.40
CA GLU A 68 -9.20 7.15 4.77
C GLU A 68 -8.54 8.09 5.77
N GLU A 69 -7.84 7.53 6.76
CA GLU A 69 -7.16 8.31 7.79
C GLU A 69 -5.73 7.78 8.01
N ILE A 70 -4.83 8.71 8.26
CA ILE A 70 -3.53 8.38 8.84
C ILE A 70 -3.52 8.95 10.25
N PRO A 71 -3.56 8.09 11.29
CA PRO A 71 -3.52 8.57 12.67
C PRO A 71 -2.26 9.38 12.96
N ASN A 72 -2.37 10.36 13.85
CA ASN A 72 -1.22 11.08 14.37
C ASN A 72 -0.55 10.35 15.53
N ASP A 73 -1.27 9.41 16.13
CA ASP A 73 -0.79 8.58 17.24
C ASP A 73 -1.09 7.10 16.91
N PHE A 74 -0.02 6.32 16.84
CA PHE A 74 -0.08 4.89 16.52
C PHE A 74 0.13 3.99 17.75
N SER A 75 0.28 4.56 18.94
CA SER A 75 0.67 3.83 20.14
C SER A 75 -0.21 2.62 20.44
N HIS A 76 -1.52 2.74 20.25
CA HIS A 76 -2.48 1.67 20.51
C HIS A 76 -2.44 0.53 19.47
N MET A 77 -1.89 0.81 18.29
CA MET A 77 -1.85 -0.16 17.18
C MET A 77 -0.52 -0.91 17.09
N LEU A 78 0.52 -0.37 17.69
CA LEU A 78 1.90 -0.68 17.31
C LEU A 78 2.74 -1.28 18.43
N GLU A 79 2.20 -1.49 19.63
CA GLU A 79 2.95 -2.06 20.76
C GLU A 79 3.58 -3.42 20.43
N LYS A 80 2.96 -4.19 19.53
CA LYS A 80 3.42 -5.53 19.14
C LYS A 80 4.12 -5.56 17.78
N THR A 81 4.08 -4.46 17.04
CA THR A 81 4.67 -4.39 15.70
C THR A 81 6.12 -3.94 15.81
N LYS A 82 7.02 -4.74 15.28
CA LYS A 82 8.45 -4.41 15.20
C LYS A 82 8.81 -4.06 13.77
N PHE A 83 9.66 -3.07 13.64
CA PHE A 83 10.18 -2.59 12.37
C PHE A 83 11.69 -2.77 12.32
N HIS A 84 12.16 -3.58 11.35
CA HIS A 84 13.59 -3.72 11.09
C HIS A 84 14.04 -2.58 10.19
N ALA A 85 14.55 -1.53 10.82
CA ALA A 85 14.97 -0.35 10.11
C ALA A 85 16.31 -0.56 9.43
N ALA A 86 16.35 -0.46 8.11
CA ALA A 86 17.59 -0.59 7.35
C ALA A 86 18.64 0.48 7.69
N TYR A 87 18.22 1.59 8.28
CA TYR A 87 19.12 2.65 8.72
C TYR A 87 19.78 2.39 10.09
N LYS A 88 19.35 1.36 10.79
CA LYS A 88 19.83 1.01 12.10
C LYS A 88 20.68 -0.26 12.00
N GLU A 89 21.98 -0.09 11.88
CA GLU A 89 22.90 -1.22 11.89
C GLU A 89 22.73 -2.02 13.19
N ASN A 90 22.72 -3.35 13.08
CA ASN A 90 22.65 -4.27 14.21
C ASN A 90 21.36 -4.13 15.06
N ASP A 91 20.21 -4.25 14.41
CA ASP A 91 18.92 -4.32 15.10
C ASP A 91 18.29 -5.74 14.99
N PRO A 92 18.90 -6.77 15.66
CA PRO A 92 18.50 -8.15 15.49
C PRO A 92 17.10 -8.45 16.06
N ASN A 93 16.65 -7.64 17.03
CA ASN A 93 15.36 -7.82 17.70
C ASN A 93 14.25 -6.94 17.12
N GLY A 94 14.58 -6.06 16.17
CA GLY A 94 13.68 -5.05 15.65
C GLY A 94 13.41 -3.91 16.63
N THR A 95 13.19 -2.72 16.10
CA THR A 95 12.77 -1.57 16.89
C THR A 95 11.23 -1.56 16.96
N PRO A 96 10.61 -1.40 18.14
CA PRO A 96 9.18 -1.16 18.21
C PRO A 96 8.80 0.00 17.31
N LEU A 97 7.73 -0.16 16.54
CA LEU A 97 7.35 0.85 15.54
C LEU A 97 7.09 2.23 16.17
N ILE A 98 6.63 2.24 17.42
CA ILE A 98 6.39 3.48 18.17
C ILE A 98 7.67 4.30 18.39
N ASP A 99 8.84 3.65 18.40
CA ASP A 99 10.13 4.29 18.62
C ASP A 99 10.80 4.81 17.33
N VAL A 100 10.19 4.57 16.16
CA VAL A 100 10.71 5.11 14.91
C VAL A 100 10.05 6.45 14.56
N PRO A 101 10.67 7.28 13.70
CA PRO A 101 10.07 8.54 13.29
C PRO A 101 8.68 8.38 12.71
N ILE A 102 7.79 9.32 12.98
CA ILE A 102 6.38 9.26 12.59
C ILE A 102 6.15 9.01 11.09
N ARG A 103 7.03 9.53 10.22
CA ARG A 103 6.95 9.28 8.79
C ARG A 103 7.06 7.80 8.43
N PHE A 104 7.89 7.04 9.14
CA PHE A 104 8.02 5.59 8.94
C PHE A 104 6.80 4.86 9.49
N GLN A 105 6.26 5.31 10.62
CA GLN A 105 5.03 4.77 11.17
C GLN A 105 3.88 4.92 10.17
N ARG A 106 3.76 6.09 9.55
CA ARG A 106 2.76 6.34 8.50
C ARG A 106 2.97 5.46 7.27
N ALA A 107 4.22 5.27 6.86
CA ALA A 107 4.53 4.39 5.72
C ALA A 107 4.12 2.93 5.98
N VAL A 108 4.40 2.42 7.17
CA VAL A 108 3.99 1.07 7.58
C VAL A 108 2.46 0.97 7.66
N TYR A 109 1.81 1.97 8.21
CA TYR A 109 0.35 2.02 8.28
C TYR A 109 -0.28 1.95 6.88
N ASN A 110 0.21 2.75 5.93
CA ASN A 110 -0.26 2.72 4.55
C ASN A 110 -0.05 1.36 3.89
N ARG A 111 1.10 0.75 4.12
CA ARG A 111 1.40 -0.58 3.59
C ARG A 111 0.44 -1.62 4.16
N ASN A 112 0.19 -1.58 5.46
CA ASN A 112 -0.74 -2.51 6.09
C ASN A 112 -2.18 -2.31 5.62
N ASN A 113 -2.55 -1.07 5.28
CA ASN A 113 -3.87 -0.77 4.74
C ASN A 113 -4.16 -1.45 3.40
N SER A 114 -3.13 -1.83 2.64
CA SER A 114 -3.31 -2.58 1.40
C SER A 114 -4.02 -3.91 1.60
N MET A 115 -3.94 -4.48 2.80
CA MET A 115 -4.65 -5.71 3.13
C MET A 115 -6.17 -5.57 2.98
N PHE A 116 -6.73 -4.41 3.32
CA PHE A 116 -8.16 -4.15 3.13
C PHE A 116 -8.56 -4.16 1.65
N GLY A 117 -7.67 -3.68 0.79
CA GLY A 117 -7.87 -3.77 -0.66
C GLY A 117 -7.80 -5.22 -1.16
N ILE A 118 -6.84 -5.98 -0.68
CA ILE A 118 -6.67 -7.39 -1.04
C ILE A 118 -7.89 -8.21 -0.62
N GLU A 119 -8.43 -7.95 0.57
CA GLU A 119 -9.63 -8.63 1.09
C GLU A 119 -10.84 -8.48 0.15
N LYS A 120 -10.96 -7.37 -0.57
CA LYS A 120 -12.03 -7.15 -1.55
C LYS A 120 -11.99 -8.15 -2.71
N GLY A 121 -10.84 -8.75 -2.98
CA GLY A 121 -10.65 -9.79 -3.99
C GLY A 121 -10.92 -11.21 -3.47
N ASN A 122 -11.38 -11.37 -2.23
CA ASN A 122 -11.65 -12.67 -1.60
C ASN A 122 -10.45 -13.63 -1.71
N PRO A 123 -9.28 -13.27 -1.16
CA PRO A 123 -8.09 -14.11 -1.25
C PRO A 123 -8.26 -15.43 -0.50
N ARG A 124 -7.60 -16.46 -0.99
CA ARG A 124 -7.55 -17.79 -0.38
C ARG A 124 -6.12 -18.09 0.06
N PRO A 125 -5.91 -19.05 0.97
CA PRO A 125 -4.56 -19.38 1.44
C PRO A 125 -3.59 -19.80 0.33
N GLU A 126 -4.09 -20.38 -0.76
CA GLU A 126 -3.28 -20.81 -1.91
C GLU A 126 -2.94 -19.68 -2.90
N ASP A 127 -3.55 -18.51 -2.74
CA ASP A 127 -3.33 -17.38 -3.65
C ASP A 127 -1.96 -16.72 -3.40
N ILE A 128 -1.43 -16.10 -4.46
CA ILE A 128 -0.14 -15.39 -4.42
C ILE A 128 -0.41 -13.89 -4.31
N ILE A 129 0.29 -13.27 -3.38
CA ILE A 129 0.21 -11.83 -3.16
C ILE A 129 1.59 -11.19 -3.30
#